data_f6b44bd5b0a3da2b6ffb07a41ac5865a
#
_entry.id   f6b44bd5b0a3da2b6ffb07a41ac5865a
#
_cell.length_a   1.000
_cell.length_b   1.000
_cell.length_c   1.000
_cell.angle_alpha   90.00
_cell.angle_beta   90.00
_cell.angle_gamma   90.00
#
_symmetry.space_group_name_H-M   'P 1'
#
loop_
_entity.id
_entity.type
_entity.pdbx_description
1 polymer ?
#
loop_
_entity_poly.entity_id
_entity_poly.type
_entity_poly.pdbx_seq_one_letter_code
_entity_poly.pdbx_strand_id
1 'polypeptide(L)'
;LFIQVTKLKPDYAQGQFNAGRIIMKEAIALQKDMEKMAPAEYQKVKESQLIPLFKEALPYMEEAYRLDNTNTNAKNILRNLYYQLGDEAKLNALEQY
;
A
#
# COMPACT_ATOMS: atom_id res chain seq x y z
N LEU A 1 -15.38 0.70 11.55
CA LEU A 1 -14.04 0.99 11.11
C LEU A 1 -13.90 0.74 9.61
N PHE A 2 -12.86 1.27 9.00
CA PHE A 2 -12.76 1.27 7.54
C PHE A 2 -12.71 -0.13 6.93
N ILE A 3 -11.97 -1.05 7.52
CA ILE A 3 -11.87 -2.42 7.01
C ILE A 3 -13.24 -3.11 7.05
N GLN A 4 -14.00 -2.89 8.12
CA GLN A 4 -15.34 -3.44 8.26
C GLN A 4 -16.28 -2.87 7.19
N VAL A 5 -16.15 -1.58 6.87
CA VAL A 5 -16.93 -0.94 5.81
C VAL A 5 -16.62 -1.59 4.45
N THR A 6 -15.36 -1.89 4.17
CA THR A 6 -14.99 -2.50 2.89
C THR A 6 -15.55 -3.92 2.76
N LYS A 7 -15.68 -4.65 3.86
CA LYS A 7 -16.33 -5.99 3.87
C LYS A 7 -17.81 -5.91 3.59
N LEU A 8 -18.47 -4.85 4.07
CA LEU A 8 -19.91 -4.65 3.86
C LEU A 8 -20.22 -4.01 2.50
N LYS A 9 -19.34 -3.14 2.02
CA LYS A 9 -19.48 -2.42 0.75
C LYS A 9 -18.13 -2.43 0.02
N PRO A 10 -17.74 -3.58 -0.58
CA PRO A 10 -16.43 -3.71 -1.18
C PRO A 10 -16.20 -2.79 -2.38
N ASP A 11 -17.27 -2.29 -3.00
CA ASP A 11 -17.21 -1.37 -4.13
C ASP A 11 -17.15 0.11 -3.71
N TYR A 12 -17.13 0.40 -2.42
CA TYR A 12 -17.04 1.77 -1.93
C TYR A 12 -15.58 2.24 -1.94
N ALA A 13 -15.26 3.09 -2.91
CA ALA A 13 -13.88 3.52 -3.16
C ALA A 13 -13.22 4.17 -1.94
N GLN A 14 -13.94 5.03 -1.23
CA GLN A 14 -13.39 5.73 -0.06
C GLN A 14 -13.07 4.76 1.06
N GLY A 15 -13.90 3.75 1.28
CA GLY A 15 -13.67 2.72 2.28
C GLY A 15 -12.41 1.90 1.96
N GLN A 16 -12.25 1.51 0.70
CA GLN A 16 -11.08 0.78 0.25
C GLN A 16 -9.81 1.61 0.42
N PHE A 17 -9.87 2.87 0.01
CA PHE A 17 -8.74 3.79 0.15
C PHE A 17 -8.33 3.96 1.62
N ASN A 18 -9.31 4.18 2.50
CA ASN A 18 -9.04 4.38 3.93
C ASN A 18 -8.46 3.12 4.58
N ALA A 19 -8.96 1.94 4.22
CA ALA A 19 -8.42 0.68 4.71
C ALA A 19 -6.96 0.50 4.33
N GLY A 20 -6.63 0.73 3.06
CA GLY A 20 -5.26 0.65 2.58
C GLY A 20 -4.35 1.68 3.23
N ARG A 21 -4.86 2.88 3.46
CA ARG A 21 -4.11 3.96 4.08
C ARG A 21 -3.74 3.67 5.53
N ILE A 22 -4.62 3.01 6.27
CA ILE A 22 -4.33 2.59 7.64
C ILE A 22 -3.15 1.62 7.66
N ILE A 23 -3.16 0.65 6.76
CA ILE A 23 -2.08 -0.33 6.65
C ILE A 23 -0.77 0.35 6.21
N MET A 24 -0.84 1.27 5.27
CA MET A 24 0.33 2.05 4.83
C MET A 24 0.91 2.88 5.96
N LYS A 25 0.07 3.42 6.82
CA LYS A 25 0.52 4.19 7.99
C LYS A 25 1.35 3.33 8.93
N GLU A 26 0.94 2.08 9.15
CA GLU A 26 1.71 1.12 9.93
C GLU A 26 3.06 0.80 9.26
N ALA A 27 3.04 0.60 7.95
CA ALA A 27 4.26 0.33 7.19
C ALA A 27 5.25 1.50 7.27
N ILE A 28 4.76 2.73 7.14
CA ILE A 28 5.59 3.93 7.22
C ILE A 28 6.20 4.08 8.62
N ALA A 29 5.41 3.83 9.66
CA ALA A 29 5.90 3.88 11.03
C ALA A 29 7.01 2.84 11.25
N LEU A 30 6.84 1.65 10.70
CA LEU A 30 7.86 0.60 10.77
C LEU A 30 9.13 1.02 10.02
N GLN A 31 9.00 1.60 8.82
CA GLN A 31 10.14 2.09 8.05
C GLN A 31 10.95 3.12 8.84
N LYS A 32 10.27 3.99 9.56
CA LYS A 32 10.90 5.01 10.38
C LYS A 32 11.75 4.40 11.50
N ASP A 33 11.21 3.36 12.15
CA ASP A 33 11.95 2.61 13.16
C ASP A 33 13.15 1.87 12.56
N MET A 34 12.99 1.37 11.33
CA MET A 34 14.04 0.63 10.65
C MET A 34 15.25 1.49 10.24
N GLU A 35 15.08 2.80 10.14
CA GLU A 35 16.18 3.71 9.80
C GLU A 35 17.36 3.62 10.77
N LYS A 36 17.09 3.21 11.99
CA LYS A 36 18.12 3.09 13.05
C LYS A 36 18.74 1.70 13.14
N MET A 37 18.29 0.77 12.30
CA MET A 37 18.74 -0.62 12.37
C MET A 37 20.03 -0.83 11.57
N ALA A 38 20.83 -1.83 12.00
CA ALA A 38 21.95 -2.29 11.22
C ALA A 38 21.47 -2.90 9.90
N PRO A 39 22.30 -2.89 8.82
CA PRO A 39 21.85 -3.36 7.51
C PRO A 39 21.30 -4.79 7.51
N ALA A 40 21.89 -5.71 8.25
CA ALA A 40 21.41 -7.09 8.32
C ALA A 40 20.05 -7.17 9.01
N GLU A 41 19.85 -6.43 10.09
CA GLU A 41 18.57 -6.37 10.79
C GLU A 41 17.51 -5.70 9.95
N TYR A 42 17.87 -4.60 9.28
CA TYR A 42 16.98 -3.89 8.38
C TYR A 42 16.41 -4.83 7.30
N GLN A 43 17.28 -5.60 6.65
CA GLN A 43 16.89 -6.52 5.59
C GLN A 43 15.95 -7.61 6.13
N LYS A 44 16.25 -8.14 7.31
CA LYS A 44 15.44 -9.18 7.94
C LYS A 44 14.04 -8.66 8.27
N VAL A 45 13.93 -7.48 8.87
CA VAL A 45 12.64 -6.87 9.22
C VAL A 45 11.88 -6.50 7.96
N LYS A 46 12.57 -5.99 6.93
CA LYS A 46 11.95 -5.65 5.66
C LYS A 46 11.23 -6.86 5.07
N GLU A 47 11.92 -8.01 5.00
CA GLU A 47 11.35 -9.21 4.40
C GLU A 47 10.25 -9.84 5.26
N SER A 48 10.41 -9.81 6.59
CA SER A 48 9.48 -10.51 7.49
C SER A 48 8.28 -9.68 7.93
N GLN A 49 8.37 -8.34 7.90
CA GLN A 49 7.32 -7.47 8.43
C GLN A 49 6.87 -6.40 7.46
N LEU A 50 7.80 -5.69 6.82
CA LEU A 50 7.47 -4.54 5.97
C LEU A 50 6.81 -4.96 4.66
N ILE A 51 7.40 -5.90 3.95
CA ILE A 51 6.86 -6.39 2.68
C ILE A 51 5.45 -7.00 2.85
N PRO A 52 5.19 -7.82 3.90
CA PRO A 52 3.83 -8.29 4.14
C PRO A 52 2.82 -7.16 4.35
N LEU A 53 3.19 -6.06 5.01
CA LEU A 53 2.31 -4.91 5.16
C LEU A 53 1.99 -4.26 3.82
N PHE A 54 2.98 -4.09 2.96
CA PHE A 54 2.77 -3.58 1.62
C PHE A 54 1.84 -4.48 0.80
N LYS A 55 2.03 -5.79 0.87
CA LYS A 55 1.18 -6.76 0.18
C LYS A 55 -0.26 -6.73 0.70
N GLU A 56 -0.44 -6.47 1.99
CA GLU A 56 -1.77 -6.35 2.59
C GLU A 56 -2.48 -5.08 2.13
N ALA A 57 -1.76 -3.96 2.04
CA ALA A 57 -2.32 -2.68 1.60
C ALA A 57 -2.67 -2.67 0.11
N LEU A 58 -1.94 -3.43 -0.69
CA LEU A 58 -2.02 -3.37 -2.16
C LEU A 58 -3.43 -3.61 -2.71
N PRO A 59 -4.15 -4.70 -2.35
CA PRO A 59 -5.48 -4.94 -2.91
C PRO A 59 -6.47 -3.83 -2.56
N TYR A 60 -6.38 -3.23 -1.40
CA TYR A 60 -7.25 -2.12 -1.02
C TYR A 60 -6.99 -0.89 -1.90
N MET A 61 -5.73 -0.57 -2.15
CA MET A 61 -5.38 0.58 -2.99
C MET A 61 -5.69 0.33 -4.45
N GLU A 62 -5.46 -0.88 -4.95
CA GLU A 62 -5.82 -1.24 -6.32
C GLU A 62 -7.32 -1.10 -6.55
N GLU A 63 -8.11 -1.60 -5.61
CA GLU A 63 -9.58 -1.52 -5.70
C GLU A 63 -10.05 -0.07 -5.59
N ALA A 64 -9.47 0.71 -4.67
CA ALA A 64 -9.83 2.13 -4.52
C ALA A 64 -9.57 2.91 -5.80
N TYR A 65 -8.43 2.68 -6.44
CA TYR A 65 -8.08 3.35 -7.68
C TYR A 65 -8.95 2.88 -8.85
N ARG A 66 -9.29 1.59 -8.90
CA ARG A 66 -10.20 1.04 -9.91
C ARG A 66 -11.57 1.69 -9.82
N LEU A 67 -12.07 1.89 -8.62
CA LEU A 67 -13.39 2.48 -8.38
C LEU A 67 -13.40 4.00 -8.57
N ASP A 68 -12.28 4.66 -8.32
CA ASP A 68 -12.14 6.11 -8.48
C ASP A 68 -10.73 6.45 -8.96
N ASN A 69 -10.54 6.42 -10.27
CA ASN A 69 -9.25 6.68 -10.89
C ASN A 69 -8.85 8.16 -10.91
N THR A 70 -9.69 9.04 -10.34
CA THR A 70 -9.34 10.45 -10.16
C THR A 70 -8.62 10.70 -8.83
N ASN A 71 -8.53 9.68 -7.97
CA ASN A 71 -7.88 9.80 -6.66
C ASN A 71 -6.36 9.75 -6.83
N THR A 72 -5.74 10.94 -6.91
CA THR A 72 -4.29 11.07 -7.05
C THR A 72 -3.52 10.49 -5.87
N ASN A 73 -4.09 10.56 -4.66
CA ASN A 73 -3.45 9.97 -3.50
C ASN A 73 -3.35 8.46 -3.60
N ALA A 74 -4.42 7.80 -4.06
CA ALA A 74 -4.39 6.36 -4.29
C ALA A 74 -3.37 6.00 -5.36
N LYS A 75 -3.30 6.77 -6.44
CA LYS A 75 -2.32 6.56 -7.50
C LYS A 75 -0.88 6.67 -6.97
N ASN A 76 -0.61 7.69 -6.16
CA ASN A 76 0.72 7.91 -5.60
C ASN A 76 1.13 6.79 -4.65
N ILE A 77 0.19 6.31 -3.83
CA ILE A 77 0.43 5.18 -2.93
C ILE A 77 0.69 3.90 -3.73
N LEU A 78 -0.11 3.64 -4.79
CA LEU A 78 0.10 2.49 -5.67
C LEU A 78 1.47 2.54 -6.33
N ARG A 79 1.90 3.72 -6.80
CA ARG A 79 3.23 3.89 -7.40
C ARG A 79 4.31 3.46 -6.42
N ASN A 80 4.21 3.90 -5.17
CA ASN A 80 5.15 3.53 -4.12
C ASN A 80 5.10 2.03 -3.82
N LEU A 81 3.89 1.45 -3.72
CA LEU A 81 3.72 0.03 -3.47
C LEU A 81 4.34 -0.83 -4.58
N TYR A 82 4.07 -0.50 -5.83
CA TYR A 82 4.65 -1.25 -6.95
C TYR A 82 6.17 -1.14 -6.96
N TYR A 83 6.69 0.05 -6.68
CA TYR A 83 8.13 0.27 -6.58
C TYR A 83 8.75 -0.58 -5.47
N GLN A 84 8.16 -0.55 -4.26
CA GLN A 84 8.67 -1.29 -3.12
C GLN A 84 8.59 -2.80 -3.31
N LEU A 85 7.57 -3.27 -4.02
CA LEU A 85 7.38 -4.69 -4.30
C LEU A 85 8.10 -5.17 -5.56
N GLY A 86 8.73 -4.25 -6.30
CA GLY A 86 9.49 -4.59 -7.49
C GLY A 86 8.65 -4.94 -8.70
N ASP A 87 7.40 -4.51 -8.75
CA ASP A 87 6.48 -4.81 -9.85
C ASP A 87 6.57 -3.72 -10.93
N GLU A 88 7.61 -3.80 -11.75
CA GLU A 88 7.86 -2.81 -12.79
C GLU A 88 6.77 -2.77 -13.85
N ALA A 89 6.20 -3.91 -14.20
CA ALA A 89 5.14 -3.97 -15.21
C ALA A 89 3.92 -3.18 -14.79
N LYS A 90 3.46 -3.36 -13.54
CA LYS A 90 2.32 -2.60 -13.01
C LYS A 90 2.65 -1.15 -12.79
N LEU A 91 3.88 -0.85 -12.37
CA LEU A 91 4.34 0.52 -12.20
C LEU A 91 4.29 1.28 -13.52
N ASN A 92 4.81 0.69 -14.59
CA ASN A 92 4.81 1.29 -15.91
C ASN A 92 3.38 1.47 -16.45
N ALA A 93 2.50 0.49 -16.23
CA ALA A 93 1.09 0.59 -16.62
C ALA A 93 0.39 1.74 -15.90
N LEU A 94 0.67 1.93 -14.62
CA LEU A 94 0.11 3.02 -13.82
C LEU A 94 0.55 4.40 -14.34
N GLU A 95 1.82 4.53 -14.73
CA GLU A 95 2.38 5.79 -15.24
C GLU A 95 1.77 6.21 -16.58
N GLN A 96 1.17 5.29 -17.32
CA GLN A 96 0.57 5.58 -18.62
C GLN A 96 -0.85 6.16 -18.52
N TYR A 97 -1.44 6.21 -17.35
CA TYR A 97 -2.80 6.73 -17.15
C TYR A 97 -2.83 8.12 -16.52
#